data_7a7c9923fd7d6ee68fecec2e744d9e8a
#
_entry.id   7a7c9923fd7d6ee68fecec2e744d9e8a
#
_cell.length_a   1.000
_cell.length_b   1.000
_cell.length_c   1.000
_cell.angle_alpha   90.00
_cell.angle_beta   90.00
_cell.angle_gamma   90.00
#
_symmetry.space_group_name_H-M   'P 1'
#
loop_
_entity.id
_entity.type
_entity.pdbx_description
1 polymer ?
#
loop_
_entity_poly.entity_id
_entity_poly.type
_entity_poly.pdbx_seq_one_letter_code
_entity_poly.pdbx_strand_id
1 'polypeptide(L)'
;MVVVFYLLKRKRVVRLVSSTLLWQKFLADAQANSPFQKLRHNWLLILQLLLLALAILALSRPYFAGHTTASDLRVVILDASASMQSTDEEPSRFEKARQEALALVKSLKDQDQMLVLLAGGNTEVKQSATSSKASLRRAIENCQVSDSSTRLTEALKLAETLLRDKRDPEIHLFSDGAAGDLSEFANKNLKVIYHKVGRRSNNLGITTLDIRENPENRAERAIYTSVANFSTNEEQTDLELLFDNQRVDSRSLVLKPGETSPQVFTAAQERNGVFTVRIDARDDLAADNQASIVSLLPAPVKVKLVSRGNLYLEKALRAAGNVDLTVSRECGDAAEEYDLVVLDDVIPPVWPKPNLLAIHVGNSNWFDTGWATVQAPTAVDWKNTHPLLRYINLDNVAIDETLGVKTPSWATALVEAQQTPLILAGELARQKIVWIGFDTLQSTWPLRISFPMFIANAVDWLNPQATKSSQLMVHGGEPFRYALTQPAAAAEVTMPDGTKRTLTPGDAREIVFGETGKQGIYHLRVGTNDVTFCVNVLDAAESNTKPREELELGKFNTISATQMRRSNVDLWRWIAAGGLAVLMFEWWFYHRRTA
;
A
#
# COMPACT_ATOMS: atom_id res chain seq x y z
N MET A 1 -62.57 3.57 -16.43
CA MET A 1 -62.99 4.58 -17.44
C MET A 1 -63.47 3.95 -18.74
N VAL A 2 -62.72 3.07 -19.41
CA VAL A 2 -63.11 2.42 -20.70
C VAL A 2 -64.44 1.68 -20.62
N VAL A 3 -64.71 0.90 -19.58
CA VAL A 3 -65.98 0.16 -19.35
C VAL A 3 -67.15 1.12 -19.19
N VAL A 4 -66.96 2.26 -18.57
CA VAL A 4 -67.97 3.29 -18.36
C VAL A 4 -68.42 3.92 -19.70
N PHE A 5 -67.47 4.17 -20.63
CA PHE A 5 -67.77 4.66 -21.95
C PHE A 5 -68.60 3.68 -22.81
N TYR A 6 -68.37 2.37 -22.63
CA TYR A 6 -69.17 1.35 -23.34
C TYR A 6 -70.54 1.12 -22.73
N LEU A 7 -70.76 1.51 -21.48
CA LEU A 7 -72.05 1.41 -20.77
C LEU A 7 -72.92 2.66 -21.01
N LEU A 8 -72.35 3.77 -21.49
CA LEU A 8 -73.06 5.00 -21.73
C LEU A 8 -73.86 4.91 -23.03
N LYS A 9 -75.12 5.14 -22.89
CA LYS A 9 -76.08 5.14 -23.99
C LYS A 9 -75.82 6.33 -24.93
N ARG A 10 -75.66 6.08 -26.23
CA ARG A 10 -75.49 7.13 -27.24
C ARG A 10 -76.71 8.06 -27.27
N LYS A 11 -76.56 9.41 -27.17
CA LYS A 11 -77.63 10.38 -27.32
C LYS A 11 -78.26 10.21 -28.68
N ARG A 12 -79.60 9.99 -28.72
CA ARG A 12 -80.36 9.92 -29.95
C ARG A 12 -80.58 11.34 -30.45
N VAL A 13 -80.30 11.57 -31.72
CA VAL A 13 -80.65 12.83 -32.41
C VAL A 13 -82.07 12.69 -32.89
N VAL A 14 -82.97 13.53 -32.38
CA VAL A 14 -84.35 13.57 -32.79
C VAL A 14 -84.43 14.29 -34.15
N ARG A 15 -84.87 13.61 -35.19
CA ARG A 15 -85.26 14.24 -36.50
C ARG A 15 -86.75 14.28 -36.60
N LEU A 16 -87.30 15.46 -36.90
CA LEU A 16 -88.70 15.67 -37.18
C LEU A 16 -89.05 15.07 -38.55
N VAL A 17 -89.95 14.10 -38.56
CA VAL A 17 -90.44 13.43 -39.75
C VAL A 17 -91.91 13.71 -39.85
N SER A 18 -92.45 14.02 -41.04
CA SER A 18 -93.79 14.53 -41.30
C SER A 18 -94.94 13.52 -41.09
N SER A 19 -94.68 12.24 -40.91
CA SER A 19 -95.69 11.23 -40.54
C SER A 19 -95.06 10.03 -39.89
N THR A 20 -95.53 9.61 -38.72
CA THR A 20 -95.04 8.46 -37.93
C THR A 20 -95.96 7.23 -37.96
N LEU A 21 -97.03 7.28 -38.75
CA LEU A 21 -98.13 6.29 -38.71
C LEU A 21 -97.65 4.87 -39.10
N LEU A 22 -96.74 4.73 -40.00
CA LEU A 22 -96.17 3.46 -40.42
C LEU A 22 -95.14 2.92 -39.43
N TRP A 23 -94.47 3.76 -38.65
CA TRP A 23 -93.43 3.39 -37.68
C TRP A 23 -94.02 2.94 -36.34
N GLN A 24 -95.28 3.43 -36.01
CA GLN A 24 -95.94 3.05 -34.75
C GLN A 24 -96.37 1.59 -34.73
N LYS A 25 -96.65 0.93 -35.87
CA LYS A 25 -96.93 -0.50 -35.94
C LYS A 25 -95.74 -1.43 -35.73
N PHE A 26 -94.53 -0.93 -35.91
CA PHE A 26 -93.32 -1.73 -35.77
C PHE A 26 -92.55 -1.49 -34.43
N LEU A 27 -93.02 -0.53 -33.63
CA LEU A 27 -92.30 -0.17 -32.41
C LEU A 27 -92.95 -0.65 -31.11
N ALA A 28 -93.88 -1.59 -31.19
CA ALA A 28 -94.60 -2.05 -30.00
C ALA A 28 -93.73 -2.93 -29.02
N ASP A 29 -92.48 -3.30 -29.36
CA ASP A 29 -91.76 -4.27 -28.57
C ASP A 29 -90.31 -3.88 -28.20
N ALA A 30 -90.00 -2.62 -27.91
CA ALA A 30 -88.65 -2.27 -27.42
C ALA A 30 -88.69 -1.19 -26.35
N GLN A 31 -89.46 -1.38 -25.29
CA GLN A 31 -89.23 -0.66 -24.02
C GLN A 31 -88.65 -1.57 -22.96
N ALA A 32 -87.36 -1.80 -23.03
CA ALA A 32 -86.60 -2.17 -21.87
C ALA A 32 -85.91 -0.89 -21.32
N ASN A 33 -86.51 -0.30 -20.31
CA ASN A 33 -85.97 0.78 -19.52
C ASN A 33 -84.87 0.17 -18.57
N SER A 34 -83.69 -0.11 -19.12
CA SER A 34 -82.52 -0.43 -18.35
C SER A 34 -81.46 0.64 -18.62
N PRO A 35 -80.98 1.39 -17.60
CA PRO A 35 -79.94 2.37 -17.78
C PRO A 35 -78.60 1.76 -18.21
N PHE A 36 -78.48 0.44 -18.09
CA PHE A 36 -77.29 -0.28 -18.48
C PHE A 36 -77.62 -1.32 -19.55
N GLN A 37 -77.00 -1.23 -20.71
CA GLN A 37 -77.07 -2.30 -21.72
C GLN A 37 -76.26 -3.50 -21.23
N LYS A 38 -76.84 -4.72 -21.33
CA LYS A 38 -76.09 -5.97 -21.14
C LYS A 38 -74.86 -5.95 -22.06
N LEU A 39 -73.65 -6.13 -21.47
CA LEU A 39 -72.42 -6.24 -22.23
C LEU A 39 -72.60 -7.39 -23.26
N ARG A 40 -72.85 -7.08 -24.52
CA ARG A 40 -72.70 -8.08 -25.57
C ARG A 40 -71.22 -8.37 -25.76
N HIS A 41 -70.83 -9.64 -26.00
CA HIS A 41 -69.51 -10.05 -26.37
C HIS A 41 -68.95 -9.15 -27.49
N ASN A 42 -68.15 -8.16 -27.05
CA ASN A 42 -67.53 -7.24 -27.99
C ASN A 42 -66.03 -7.46 -27.95
N TRP A 43 -65.51 -8.15 -28.94
CA TRP A 43 -64.08 -8.46 -29.05
C TRP A 43 -63.17 -7.22 -28.91
N LEU A 44 -63.64 -6.06 -29.39
CA LEU A 44 -62.93 -4.79 -29.26
C LEU A 44 -62.79 -4.34 -27.79
N LEU A 45 -63.83 -4.51 -26.96
CA LEU A 45 -63.77 -4.21 -25.54
C LEU A 45 -62.74 -5.12 -24.81
N ILE A 46 -62.73 -6.41 -25.15
CA ILE A 46 -61.79 -7.36 -24.58
C ILE A 46 -60.35 -6.99 -24.96
N LEU A 47 -60.09 -6.63 -26.23
CA LEU A 47 -58.77 -6.20 -26.68
C LEU A 47 -58.29 -4.92 -25.98
N GLN A 48 -59.19 -3.93 -25.79
CA GLN A 48 -58.85 -2.70 -25.08
C GLN A 48 -58.58 -2.91 -23.60
N LEU A 49 -59.32 -3.80 -22.95
CA LEU A 49 -59.04 -4.20 -21.57
C LEU A 49 -57.70 -4.96 -21.45
N LEU A 50 -57.41 -5.83 -22.42
CA LEU A 50 -56.14 -6.54 -22.48
C LEU A 50 -54.97 -5.57 -22.68
N LEU A 51 -55.13 -4.57 -23.60
CA LEU A 51 -54.13 -3.54 -23.82
C LEU A 51 -53.87 -2.70 -22.56
N LEU A 52 -54.94 -2.32 -21.87
CA LEU A 52 -54.83 -1.60 -20.60
C LEU A 52 -54.15 -2.42 -19.53
N ALA A 53 -54.48 -3.73 -19.43
CA ALA A 53 -53.82 -4.65 -18.49
C ALA A 53 -52.34 -4.79 -18.81
N LEU A 54 -51.95 -4.96 -20.09
CA LEU A 54 -50.54 -5.04 -20.49
C LEU A 54 -49.79 -3.72 -20.25
N ALA A 55 -50.45 -2.57 -20.46
CA ALA A 55 -49.86 -1.27 -20.15
C ALA A 55 -49.59 -1.10 -18.63
N ILE A 56 -50.57 -1.47 -17.80
CA ILE A 56 -50.39 -1.44 -16.33
C ILE A 56 -49.27 -2.41 -15.91
N LEU A 57 -49.22 -3.60 -16.50
CA LEU A 57 -48.20 -4.61 -16.22
C LEU A 57 -46.82 -4.19 -16.71
N ALA A 58 -46.70 -3.49 -17.83
CA ALA A 58 -45.46 -2.89 -18.29
C ALA A 58 -44.98 -1.75 -17.38
N LEU A 59 -45.90 -0.89 -16.94
CA LEU A 59 -45.64 0.21 -16.02
C LEU A 59 -45.22 -0.29 -14.61
N SER A 60 -45.74 -1.45 -14.17
CA SER A 60 -45.33 -2.08 -12.90
C SER A 60 -43.91 -2.66 -12.93
N ARG A 61 -43.26 -2.67 -14.13
CA ARG A 61 -41.89 -3.16 -14.34
C ARG A 61 -41.64 -4.51 -13.62
N PRO A 62 -42.40 -5.58 -13.94
CA PRO A 62 -42.14 -6.86 -13.31
C PRO A 62 -40.77 -7.37 -13.66
N TYR A 63 -40.06 -7.88 -12.64
CA TYR A 63 -38.75 -8.50 -12.77
C TYR A 63 -38.77 -9.85 -12.08
N PHE A 64 -37.97 -10.78 -12.56
CA PHE A 64 -37.65 -11.99 -11.78
C PHE A 64 -36.63 -11.62 -10.72
N ALA A 65 -36.99 -11.78 -9.45
CA ALA A 65 -36.12 -11.55 -8.32
C ALA A 65 -34.96 -12.57 -8.32
N GLY A 66 -33.83 -12.20 -8.95
CA GLY A 66 -32.55 -12.63 -8.46
C GLY A 66 -32.25 -11.74 -7.24
N HIS A 67 -31.85 -12.31 -6.13
CA HIS A 67 -31.58 -11.58 -4.90
C HIS A 67 -30.45 -10.53 -5.08
N THR A 68 -30.80 -9.36 -5.57
CA THR A 68 -29.98 -8.15 -5.48
C THR A 68 -30.85 -7.08 -4.88
N THR A 69 -30.65 -6.81 -3.61
CA THR A 69 -31.13 -5.61 -2.94
C THR A 69 -30.61 -4.41 -3.74
N ALA A 70 -31.48 -3.46 -4.04
CA ALA A 70 -31.06 -2.21 -4.68
C ALA A 70 -30.16 -1.46 -3.69
N SER A 71 -28.88 -1.44 -3.96
CA SER A 71 -27.92 -0.63 -3.18
C SER A 71 -27.87 0.76 -3.79
N ASP A 72 -28.11 1.79 -2.96
CA ASP A 72 -28.04 3.19 -3.40
C ASP A 72 -26.61 3.58 -3.81
N LEU A 73 -25.60 2.95 -3.20
CA LEU A 73 -24.18 3.17 -3.52
C LEU A 73 -23.41 1.85 -3.48
N ARG A 74 -22.70 1.57 -4.57
CA ARG A 74 -21.75 0.46 -4.68
C ARG A 74 -20.33 0.98 -4.71
N VAL A 75 -19.45 0.37 -3.93
CA VAL A 75 -18.02 0.64 -4.00
C VAL A 75 -17.35 -0.54 -4.71
N VAL A 76 -16.62 -0.24 -5.77
CA VAL A 76 -15.74 -1.20 -6.44
C VAL A 76 -14.33 -0.96 -5.96
N ILE A 77 -13.69 -1.97 -5.41
CA ILE A 77 -12.28 -1.98 -5.07
C ILE A 77 -11.59 -2.92 -6.03
N LEU A 78 -10.68 -2.37 -6.85
CA LEU A 78 -9.79 -3.13 -7.72
C LEU A 78 -8.45 -3.25 -7.03
N ASP A 79 -8.04 -4.48 -6.77
CA ASP A 79 -6.68 -4.78 -6.32
C ASP A 79 -5.72 -4.59 -7.48
N ALA A 80 -4.68 -3.79 -7.27
CA ALA A 80 -3.67 -3.44 -8.25
C ALA A 80 -2.26 -3.76 -7.74
N SER A 81 -2.15 -4.76 -6.89
CA SER A 81 -0.89 -5.26 -6.34
C SER A 81 -0.07 -6.05 -7.36
N ALA A 82 1.17 -6.39 -6.98
CA ALA A 82 2.09 -7.16 -7.81
C ALA A 82 1.51 -8.53 -8.19
N SER A 83 0.89 -9.26 -7.25
CA SER A 83 0.29 -10.58 -7.49
C SER A 83 -0.80 -10.58 -8.56
N MET A 84 -1.49 -9.45 -8.74
CA MET A 84 -2.52 -9.27 -9.77
C MET A 84 -1.96 -9.21 -11.20
N GLN A 85 -0.64 -9.16 -11.37
CA GLN A 85 0.01 -9.28 -12.68
C GLN A 85 0.13 -10.73 -13.14
N SER A 86 -0.12 -11.71 -12.26
CA SER A 86 -0.02 -13.13 -12.58
C SER A 86 -0.80 -13.51 -13.83
N THR A 87 -0.18 -14.36 -14.67
CA THR A 87 -0.65 -14.73 -16.01
C THR A 87 -1.42 -16.05 -16.04
N ASP A 88 -1.80 -16.59 -14.88
CA ASP A 88 -2.67 -17.76 -14.77
C ASP A 88 -4.12 -17.49 -15.23
N GLU A 89 -4.50 -16.23 -15.37
CA GLU A 89 -5.67 -15.72 -16.09
C GLU A 89 -5.20 -14.88 -17.29
N GLU A 90 -5.75 -15.10 -18.47
CA GLU A 90 -5.36 -14.39 -19.69
C GLU A 90 -6.07 -13.03 -19.83
N PRO A 91 -5.33 -11.93 -20.11
CA PRO A 91 -3.87 -11.82 -20.21
C PRO A 91 -3.19 -11.66 -18.84
N SER A 92 -3.91 -11.27 -17.79
CA SER A 92 -3.50 -11.23 -16.38
C SER A 92 -4.72 -11.20 -15.45
N ARG A 93 -4.50 -11.48 -14.16
CA ARG A 93 -5.54 -11.37 -13.12
C ARG A 93 -6.15 -9.98 -13.07
N PHE A 94 -5.32 -8.94 -13.16
CA PHE A 94 -5.80 -7.56 -13.14
C PHE A 94 -6.75 -7.26 -14.32
N GLU A 95 -6.39 -7.70 -15.51
CA GLU A 95 -7.24 -7.55 -16.69
C GLU A 95 -8.57 -8.30 -16.55
N LYS A 96 -8.55 -9.46 -15.93
CA LYS A 96 -9.75 -10.23 -15.60
C LYS A 96 -10.62 -9.48 -14.60
N ALA A 97 -10.04 -8.99 -13.50
CA ALA A 97 -10.72 -8.16 -12.50
C ALA A 97 -11.35 -6.92 -13.15
N ARG A 98 -10.60 -6.24 -14.04
CA ARG A 98 -11.06 -5.08 -14.79
C ARG A 98 -12.26 -5.38 -15.67
N GLN A 99 -12.24 -6.52 -16.40
CA GLN A 99 -13.37 -6.95 -17.24
C GLN A 99 -14.62 -7.26 -16.40
N GLU A 100 -14.47 -7.91 -15.25
CA GLU A 100 -15.57 -8.20 -14.35
C GLU A 100 -16.15 -6.93 -13.72
N ALA A 101 -15.31 -5.98 -13.30
CA ALA A 101 -15.74 -4.67 -12.83
C ALA A 101 -16.50 -3.89 -13.92
N LEU A 102 -16.05 -3.93 -15.18
CA LEU A 102 -16.77 -3.33 -16.32
C LEU A 102 -18.11 -4.01 -16.59
N ALA A 103 -18.22 -5.33 -16.38
CA ALA A 103 -19.49 -6.03 -16.46
C ALA A 103 -20.46 -5.58 -15.35
N LEU A 104 -19.95 -5.32 -14.15
CA LEU A 104 -20.73 -4.75 -13.05
C LEU A 104 -21.25 -3.34 -13.40
N VAL A 105 -20.44 -2.47 -14.00
CA VAL A 105 -20.85 -1.15 -14.48
C VAL A 105 -21.99 -1.24 -15.52
N LYS A 106 -21.92 -2.22 -16.43
CA LYS A 106 -23.02 -2.46 -17.40
C LYS A 106 -24.34 -2.81 -16.73
N SER A 107 -24.29 -3.50 -15.61
CA SER A 107 -25.47 -3.95 -14.84
C SER A 107 -26.11 -2.87 -13.97
N LEU A 108 -25.46 -1.71 -13.78
CA LEU A 108 -25.99 -0.59 -13.00
C LEU A 108 -27.33 -0.12 -13.54
N LYS A 109 -28.27 0.17 -12.65
CA LYS A 109 -29.55 0.83 -12.96
C LYS A 109 -29.36 2.34 -12.98
N ASP A 110 -30.29 3.08 -13.59
CA ASP A 110 -30.18 4.54 -13.80
C ASP A 110 -30.07 5.35 -12.49
N GLN A 111 -30.51 4.78 -11.35
CA GLN A 111 -30.48 5.44 -10.03
C GLN A 111 -29.33 4.96 -9.14
N ASP A 112 -28.67 3.86 -9.49
CA ASP A 112 -27.55 3.33 -8.72
C ASP A 112 -26.32 4.21 -8.92
N GLN A 113 -25.61 4.48 -7.85
CA GLN A 113 -24.30 5.15 -7.89
C GLN A 113 -23.19 4.14 -7.65
N MET A 114 -22.06 4.39 -8.28
CA MET A 114 -20.85 3.59 -8.07
C MET A 114 -19.64 4.49 -7.87
N LEU A 115 -18.77 4.06 -6.99
CA LEU A 115 -17.46 4.65 -6.69
C LEU A 115 -16.40 3.62 -7.02
N VAL A 116 -15.25 4.04 -7.55
CA VAL A 116 -14.15 3.15 -7.92
C VAL A 116 -12.91 3.52 -7.11
N LEU A 117 -12.41 2.56 -6.35
CA LEU A 117 -11.14 2.60 -5.62
C LEU A 117 -10.14 1.67 -6.30
N LEU A 118 -8.90 2.09 -6.35
CA LEU A 118 -7.75 1.26 -6.74
C LEU A 118 -6.92 1.02 -5.48
N ALA A 119 -6.70 -0.24 -5.12
CA ALA A 119 -5.88 -0.66 -4.00
C ALA A 119 -4.54 -1.22 -4.54
N GLY A 120 -3.48 -0.48 -4.37
CA GLY A 120 -2.11 -0.85 -4.69
C GLY A 120 -1.20 -0.43 -3.54
N GLY A 121 0.00 0.05 -3.82
CA GLY A 121 0.89 0.64 -2.81
C GLY A 121 0.29 1.83 -2.06
N ASN A 122 -0.68 2.50 -2.68
CA ASN A 122 -1.55 3.50 -2.06
C ASN A 122 -2.99 3.22 -2.47
N THR A 123 -3.94 3.66 -1.65
CA THR A 123 -5.37 3.62 -2.02
C THR A 123 -5.75 4.90 -2.75
N GLU A 124 -6.25 4.76 -3.97
CA GLU A 124 -6.64 5.89 -4.81
C GLU A 124 -8.14 5.86 -5.15
N VAL A 125 -8.79 7.02 -5.08
CA VAL A 125 -10.16 7.21 -5.57
C VAL A 125 -10.07 7.52 -7.07
N LYS A 126 -10.29 6.53 -7.94
CA LYS A 126 -10.26 6.72 -9.40
C LYS A 126 -11.50 7.41 -9.92
N GLN A 127 -12.65 7.17 -9.28
CA GLN A 127 -13.92 7.83 -9.60
C GLN A 127 -14.75 7.99 -8.34
N SER A 128 -15.13 9.21 -8.03
CA SER A 128 -16.13 9.50 -6.99
C SER A 128 -17.51 8.99 -7.37
N ALA A 129 -18.41 8.85 -6.38
CA ALA A 129 -19.74 8.30 -6.57
C ALA A 129 -20.50 8.99 -7.74
N THR A 130 -20.85 8.21 -8.75
CA THR A 130 -21.59 8.69 -9.94
C THR A 130 -22.46 7.59 -10.53
N SER A 131 -23.54 7.98 -11.20
CA SER A 131 -24.37 7.09 -12.03
C SER A 131 -23.93 7.05 -13.51
N SER A 132 -22.94 7.88 -13.88
CA SER A 132 -22.45 7.95 -15.25
C SER A 132 -21.61 6.72 -15.61
N LYS A 133 -22.21 5.78 -16.32
CA LYS A 133 -21.51 4.57 -16.82
C LYS A 133 -20.30 4.91 -17.68
N ALA A 134 -20.33 6.01 -18.41
CA ALA A 134 -19.20 6.43 -19.25
C ALA A 134 -17.99 6.89 -18.41
N SER A 135 -18.22 7.63 -17.32
CA SER A 135 -17.17 8.08 -16.41
C SER A 135 -16.57 6.90 -15.65
N LEU A 136 -17.40 6.01 -15.11
CA LEU A 136 -16.99 4.78 -14.43
C LEU A 136 -16.16 3.88 -15.35
N ARG A 137 -16.61 3.69 -16.58
CA ARG A 137 -15.88 2.89 -17.57
C ARG A 137 -14.48 3.46 -17.84
N ARG A 138 -14.37 4.76 -18.12
CA ARG A 138 -13.06 5.41 -18.35
C ARG A 138 -12.14 5.28 -17.13
N ALA A 139 -12.68 5.48 -15.93
CA ALA A 139 -11.90 5.35 -14.70
C ALA A 139 -11.33 3.94 -14.53
N ILE A 140 -12.14 2.90 -14.76
CA ILE A 140 -11.71 1.49 -14.67
C ILE A 140 -10.72 1.14 -15.79
N GLU A 141 -10.95 1.60 -17.03
CA GLU A 141 -10.05 1.38 -18.16
C GLU A 141 -8.68 2.04 -17.97
N ASN A 142 -8.61 3.16 -17.24
CA ASN A 142 -7.37 3.87 -16.93
C ASN A 142 -6.65 3.34 -15.67
N CYS A 143 -7.21 2.37 -14.95
CA CYS A 143 -6.53 1.73 -13.84
C CYS A 143 -5.34 0.91 -14.36
N GLN A 144 -4.22 1.00 -13.65
CA GLN A 144 -3.00 0.24 -13.95
C GLN A 144 -2.57 -0.53 -12.72
N VAL A 145 -2.04 -1.71 -12.93
CA VAL A 145 -1.42 -2.53 -11.89
C VAL A 145 -0.03 -1.98 -11.54
N SER A 146 0.40 -2.19 -10.33
CA SER A 146 1.72 -1.77 -9.82
C SER A 146 2.53 -2.95 -9.29
N ASP A 147 3.84 -2.75 -9.13
CA ASP A 147 4.75 -3.73 -8.53
C ASP A 147 4.84 -3.53 -7.01
N SER A 148 3.72 -3.22 -6.38
CA SER A 148 3.63 -2.94 -4.95
C SER A 148 2.78 -3.98 -4.23
N SER A 149 3.00 -4.11 -2.93
CA SER A 149 2.08 -4.87 -2.07
C SER A 149 0.74 -4.17 -1.95
N THR A 150 -0.31 -4.95 -1.80
CA THR A 150 -1.67 -4.41 -1.68
C THR A 150 -1.94 -3.81 -0.30
N ARG A 151 -2.69 -2.70 -0.25
CA ARG A 151 -3.20 -2.07 0.97
C ARG A 151 -4.72 -2.21 1.08
N LEU A 152 -5.22 -3.44 0.95
CA LEU A 152 -6.66 -3.72 1.00
C LEU A 152 -7.32 -3.23 2.29
N THR A 153 -6.63 -3.32 3.43
CA THR A 153 -7.14 -2.81 4.71
C THR A 153 -7.44 -1.31 4.65
N GLU A 154 -6.58 -0.52 4.04
CA GLU A 154 -6.80 0.93 3.87
C GLU A 154 -7.96 1.21 2.91
N ALA A 155 -8.04 0.49 1.79
CA ALA A 155 -9.11 0.61 0.82
C ALA A 155 -10.48 0.26 1.42
N LEU A 156 -10.55 -0.80 2.23
CA LEU A 156 -11.75 -1.21 2.94
C LEU A 156 -12.15 -0.19 4.02
N LYS A 157 -11.21 0.35 4.80
CA LYS A 157 -11.46 1.40 5.79
C LYS A 157 -11.96 2.70 5.12
N LEU A 158 -11.39 3.05 3.96
CA LEU A 158 -11.86 4.19 3.18
C LEU A 158 -13.27 3.96 2.66
N ALA A 159 -13.55 2.79 2.08
CA ALA A 159 -14.88 2.40 1.63
C ALA A 159 -15.90 2.42 2.79
N GLU A 160 -15.55 1.90 3.98
CA GLU A 160 -16.39 1.95 5.18
C GLU A 160 -16.75 3.40 5.54
N THR A 161 -15.77 4.29 5.51
CA THR A 161 -15.98 5.71 5.83
C THR A 161 -16.93 6.38 4.84
N LEU A 162 -16.79 6.08 3.55
CA LEU A 162 -17.63 6.64 2.48
C LEU A 162 -19.07 6.08 2.48
N LEU A 163 -19.26 4.90 3.07
CA LEU A 163 -20.55 4.19 3.11
C LEU A 163 -21.31 4.37 4.41
N ARG A 164 -20.75 5.03 5.43
CA ARG A 164 -21.29 5.11 6.81
C ARG A 164 -22.76 5.48 6.89
N ASP A 165 -23.21 6.42 6.05
CA ASP A 165 -24.57 6.99 6.10
C ASP A 165 -25.45 6.52 4.95
N LYS A 166 -25.08 5.46 4.23
CA LYS A 166 -25.79 4.96 3.06
C LYS A 166 -26.71 3.77 3.44
N ARG A 167 -27.81 3.63 2.72
CA ARG A 167 -28.73 2.49 2.87
C ARG A 167 -28.23 1.31 2.03
N ASP A 168 -28.19 0.12 2.62
CA ASP A 168 -27.75 -1.13 1.98
C ASP A 168 -26.46 -1.01 1.14
N PRO A 169 -25.34 -0.53 1.72
CA PRO A 169 -24.12 -0.34 0.98
C PRO A 169 -23.48 -1.68 0.59
N GLU A 170 -22.98 -1.78 -0.64
CA GLU A 170 -22.27 -2.96 -1.15
C GLU A 170 -20.83 -2.60 -1.54
N ILE A 171 -19.88 -3.42 -1.09
CA ILE A 171 -18.48 -3.34 -1.50
C ILE A 171 -18.19 -4.55 -2.38
N HIS A 172 -17.79 -4.31 -3.62
CA HIS A 172 -17.32 -5.34 -4.56
C HIS A 172 -15.80 -5.31 -4.60
N LEU A 173 -15.18 -6.30 -3.99
CA LEU A 173 -13.73 -6.46 -3.92
C LEU A 173 -13.26 -7.45 -4.97
N PHE A 174 -12.44 -7.00 -5.92
CA PHE A 174 -11.80 -7.82 -6.95
C PHE A 174 -10.33 -7.99 -6.59
N SER A 175 -9.95 -9.17 -6.14
CA SER A 175 -8.60 -9.49 -5.65
C SER A 175 -8.37 -11.00 -5.74
N ASP A 176 -7.12 -11.42 -5.71
CA ASP A 176 -6.72 -12.82 -5.54
C ASP A 176 -6.59 -13.20 -4.05
N GLY A 177 -6.70 -12.21 -3.17
CA GLY A 177 -6.61 -12.40 -1.73
C GLY A 177 -5.18 -12.49 -1.20
N ALA A 178 -4.16 -12.18 -1.99
CA ALA A 178 -2.75 -12.14 -1.55
C ALA A 178 -2.48 -10.97 -0.58
N ALA A 179 -3.49 -10.46 0.09
CA ALA A 179 -3.36 -9.41 1.08
C ALA A 179 -2.72 -9.93 2.37
N GLY A 180 -2.01 -9.04 3.05
CA GLY A 180 -1.58 -9.24 4.42
C GLY A 180 -2.75 -9.42 5.40
N ASP A 181 -2.51 -9.18 6.66
CA ASP A 181 -3.51 -9.32 7.72
C ASP A 181 -4.63 -8.29 7.60
N LEU A 182 -5.87 -8.75 7.32
CA LEU A 182 -7.09 -7.94 7.28
C LEU A 182 -7.82 -7.91 8.64
N SER A 183 -7.19 -8.43 9.71
CA SER A 183 -7.77 -8.51 11.06
C SER A 183 -8.11 -7.15 11.66
N GLU A 184 -7.45 -6.09 11.22
CA GLU A 184 -7.73 -4.72 11.65
C GLU A 184 -9.03 -4.13 11.08
N PHE A 185 -9.60 -4.75 10.04
CA PHE A 185 -10.86 -4.31 9.47
C PHE A 185 -12.03 -4.87 10.25
N ALA A 186 -12.55 -4.07 11.18
CA ALA A 186 -13.77 -4.42 11.91
C ALA A 186 -15.00 -4.21 11.01
N ASN A 187 -15.42 -5.26 10.32
CA ASN A 187 -16.62 -5.21 9.46
C ASN A 187 -17.89 -4.90 10.30
N LYS A 188 -18.30 -3.63 10.31
CA LYS A 188 -19.52 -3.16 11.00
C LYS A 188 -20.73 -3.27 10.08
N ASN A 189 -21.19 -4.48 9.79
CA ASN A 189 -22.39 -4.76 8.98
C ASN A 189 -22.32 -4.31 7.50
N LEU A 190 -21.14 -4.15 6.93
CA LEU A 190 -20.98 -3.89 5.51
C LEU A 190 -21.08 -5.19 4.73
N LYS A 191 -21.84 -5.17 3.65
CA LYS A 191 -21.92 -6.29 2.72
C LYS A 191 -20.72 -6.24 1.76
N VAL A 192 -19.70 -7.04 2.03
CA VAL A 192 -18.55 -7.22 1.16
C VAL A 192 -18.75 -8.44 0.27
N ILE A 193 -18.71 -8.23 -1.03
CA ILE A 193 -18.83 -9.26 -2.07
C ILE A 193 -17.44 -9.46 -2.65
N TYR A 194 -16.84 -10.59 -2.35
CA TYR A 194 -15.50 -10.93 -2.80
C TYR A 194 -15.57 -11.63 -4.16
N HIS A 195 -14.96 -11.01 -5.17
CA HIS A 195 -14.76 -11.56 -6.50
C HIS A 195 -13.33 -12.07 -6.60
N LYS A 196 -13.19 -13.36 -6.35
CA LYS A 196 -11.89 -14.04 -6.43
C LYS A 196 -11.39 -14.03 -7.87
N VAL A 197 -10.15 -13.62 -8.07
CA VAL A 197 -9.42 -13.70 -9.34
C VAL A 197 -8.23 -14.64 -9.16
N GLY A 198 -7.88 -15.36 -10.23
CA GLY A 198 -6.79 -16.34 -10.21
C GLY A 198 -7.28 -17.78 -10.07
N ARG A 199 -6.49 -18.72 -10.62
CA ARG A 199 -6.82 -20.15 -10.71
C ARG A 199 -5.83 -21.06 -10.05
N ARG A 200 -4.54 -20.72 -10.12
CA ARG A 200 -3.44 -21.57 -9.66
C ARG A 200 -2.34 -20.76 -8.98
N SER A 201 -1.40 -21.47 -8.37
CA SER A 201 -0.15 -20.91 -7.89
C SER A 201 1.00 -21.62 -8.59
N ASN A 202 1.74 -20.88 -9.43
CA ASN A 202 2.95 -21.36 -10.08
C ASN A 202 3.94 -20.20 -10.08
N ASN A 203 4.65 -20.03 -8.94
CA ASN A 203 5.56 -18.92 -8.76
C ASN A 203 6.79 -19.29 -7.95
N LEU A 204 7.94 -18.81 -8.38
CA LEU A 204 9.19 -18.73 -7.64
C LEU A 204 9.47 -17.25 -7.38
N GLY A 205 9.69 -16.85 -6.16
CA GLY A 205 9.90 -15.43 -5.86
C GLY A 205 11.12 -15.18 -4.99
N ILE A 206 11.80 -14.06 -5.24
CA ILE A 206 12.83 -13.52 -4.36
C ILE A 206 12.12 -12.75 -3.25
N THR A 207 12.20 -13.28 -2.02
CA THR A 207 11.45 -12.74 -0.88
C THR A 207 12.28 -11.82 0.02
N THR A 208 13.61 -11.92 -0.03
CA THR A 208 14.52 -11.08 0.75
C THR A 208 15.77 -10.75 -0.04
N LEU A 209 16.29 -9.55 0.17
CA LEU A 209 17.60 -9.12 -0.32
C LEU A 209 18.18 -8.14 0.68
N ASP A 210 19.41 -8.42 1.16
CA ASP A 210 20.17 -7.57 2.07
C ASP A 210 21.65 -7.61 1.69
N ILE A 211 22.38 -6.57 2.02
CA ILE A 211 23.81 -6.48 1.74
C ILE A 211 24.56 -6.00 2.98
N ARG A 212 25.68 -6.67 3.27
CA ARG A 212 26.55 -6.33 4.39
C ARG A 212 28.02 -6.40 3.99
N GLU A 213 28.87 -5.76 4.78
CA GLU A 213 30.30 -6.00 4.69
C GLU A 213 30.61 -7.43 5.07
N ASN A 214 31.53 -8.07 4.34
CA ASN A 214 32.04 -9.37 4.73
C ASN A 214 32.95 -9.17 5.97
N PRO A 215 32.62 -9.75 7.14
CA PRO A 215 33.43 -9.58 8.34
C PRO A 215 34.88 -10.10 8.20
N GLU A 216 35.09 -11.09 7.34
CA GLU A 216 36.39 -11.71 7.10
C GLU A 216 37.23 -10.92 6.10
N ASN A 217 36.57 -10.25 5.12
CA ASN A 217 37.25 -9.47 4.10
C ASN A 217 36.45 -8.22 3.76
N ARG A 218 36.87 -7.05 4.25
CA ARG A 218 36.19 -5.77 4.04
C ARG A 218 36.13 -5.30 2.57
N ALA A 219 36.97 -5.85 1.70
CA ALA A 219 36.91 -5.59 0.26
C ALA A 219 35.77 -6.33 -0.43
N GLU A 220 35.13 -7.26 0.27
CA GLU A 220 34.01 -8.04 -0.24
C GLU A 220 32.69 -7.64 0.43
N ARG A 221 31.61 -7.88 -0.31
CA ARG A 221 30.24 -7.76 0.18
C ARG A 221 29.63 -9.14 0.32
N ALA A 222 28.91 -9.34 1.42
CA ALA A 222 28.03 -10.49 1.61
C ALA A 222 26.61 -10.08 1.21
N ILE A 223 26.07 -10.69 0.17
CA ILE A 223 24.72 -10.45 -0.35
C ILE A 223 23.85 -11.62 0.11
N TYR A 224 22.87 -11.31 0.94
CA TYR A 224 21.91 -12.27 1.49
C TYR A 224 20.63 -12.20 0.67
N THR A 225 20.15 -13.33 0.18
CA THR A 225 18.89 -13.42 -0.56
C THR A 225 18.15 -14.70 -0.21
N SER A 226 16.84 -14.72 -0.36
CA SER A 226 16.04 -15.93 -0.21
C SER A 226 15.11 -16.09 -1.39
N VAL A 227 15.08 -17.30 -1.94
CA VAL A 227 14.15 -17.70 -3.01
C VAL A 227 13.14 -18.68 -2.42
N ALA A 228 11.86 -18.44 -2.63
CA ALA A 228 10.78 -19.31 -2.17
C ALA A 228 9.99 -19.90 -3.34
N ASN A 229 9.62 -21.17 -3.20
CA ASN A 229 8.77 -21.87 -4.15
C ASN A 229 7.33 -21.88 -3.66
N PHE A 230 6.46 -21.11 -4.31
CA PHE A 230 5.03 -21.06 -4.06
C PHE A 230 4.22 -21.94 -5.02
N SER A 231 4.90 -22.68 -5.92
CA SER A 231 4.25 -23.65 -6.80
C SER A 231 3.87 -24.95 -6.05
N THR A 232 3.07 -25.76 -6.69
CA THR A 232 2.71 -27.10 -6.20
C THR A 232 3.71 -28.18 -6.58
N ASN A 233 4.71 -27.85 -7.38
CA ASN A 233 5.71 -28.76 -7.92
C ASN A 233 7.10 -28.42 -7.39
N GLU A 234 8.01 -29.38 -7.49
CA GLU A 234 9.44 -29.11 -7.35
C GLU A 234 9.92 -28.34 -8.56
N GLU A 235 10.60 -27.22 -8.33
CA GLU A 235 11.08 -26.32 -9.37
C GLU A 235 12.60 -26.21 -9.32
N GLN A 236 13.20 -26.16 -10.52
CA GLN A 236 14.62 -25.91 -10.68
C GLN A 236 14.83 -24.57 -11.37
N THR A 237 15.71 -23.75 -10.80
CA THR A 237 16.03 -22.42 -11.34
C THR A 237 17.49 -22.07 -11.12
N ASP A 238 18.04 -21.19 -11.94
CA ASP A 238 19.35 -20.60 -11.72
C ASP A 238 19.19 -19.23 -11.05
N LEU A 239 19.84 -19.06 -9.91
CA LEU A 239 19.92 -17.81 -9.18
C LEU A 239 21.22 -17.10 -9.57
N GLU A 240 21.10 -15.98 -10.25
CA GLU A 240 22.23 -15.18 -10.72
C GLU A 240 22.44 -13.95 -9.83
N LEU A 241 23.70 -13.66 -9.53
CA LEU A 241 24.12 -12.39 -8.96
C LEU A 241 24.79 -11.55 -10.04
N LEU A 242 24.30 -10.32 -10.22
CA LEU A 242 24.87 -9.34 -11.13
C LEU A 242 25.37 -8.13 -10.35
N PHE A 243 26.44 -7.49 -10.85
CA PHE A 243 26.89 -6.18 -10.39
C PHE A 243 26.89 -5.23 -11.62
N ASP A 244 26.09 -4.17 -11.56
CA ASP A 244 25.85 -3.24 -12.66
C ASP A 244 25.55 -3.96 -13.99
N ASN A 245 24.61 -4.94 -13.95
CA ASN A 245 24.21 -5.81 -15.07
C ASN A 245 25.29 -6.81 -15.57
N GLN A 246 26.44 -6.91 -14.94
CA GLN A 246 27.44 -7.92 -15.26
C GLN A 246 27.32 -9.10 -14.26
N ARG A 247 27.20 -10.32 -14.79
CA ARG A 247 27.08 -11.52 -13.97
C ARG A 247 28.37 -11.78 -13.19
N VAL A 248 28.25 -11.87 -11.88
CA VAL A 248 29.36 -12.12 -10.92
C VAL A 248 29.38 -13.57 -10.50
N ASP A 249 28.20 -14.12 -10.17
CA ASP A 249 28.07 -15.50 -9.68
C ASP A 249 26.72 -16.09 -10.13
N SER A 250 26.60 -17.42 -10.13
CA SER A 250 25.36 -18.12 -10.46
C SER A 250 25.31 -19.45 -9.70
N ARG A 251 24.12 -19.80 -9.18
CA ARG A 251 23.87 -21.04 -8.45
C ARG A 251 22.59 -21.69 -8.93
N SER A 252 22.65 -22.98 -9.23
CA SER A 252 21.46 -23.75 -9.53
C SER A 252 20.77 -24.18 -8.24
N LEU A 253 19.48 -23.92 -8.13
CA LEU A 253 18.63 -24.25 -6.99
C LEU A 253 17.56 -25.26 -7.41
N VAL A 254 17.30 -26.23 -6.54
CA VAL A 254 16.15 -27.13 -6.63
C VAL A 254 15.33 -26.92 -5.36
N LEU A 255 14.09 -26.50 -5.55
CA LEU A 255 13.19 -26.07 -4.47
C LEU A 255 11.93 -26.93 -4.45
N LYS A 256 11.67 -27.58 -3.34
CA LYS A 256 10.41 -28.32 -3.12
C LYS A 256 9.23 -27.35 -2.94
N PRO A 257 7.98 -27.81 -3.13
CA PRO A 257 6.80 -27.01 -2.84
C PRO A 257 6.81 -26.43 -1.42
N GLY A 258 6.65 -25.11 -1.30
CA GLY A 258 6.66 -24.38 -0.03
C GLY A 258 8.04 -24.20 0.61
N GLU A 259 9.11 -24.62 -0.04
CA GLU A 259 10.48 -24.45 0.46
C GLU A 259 10.99 -23.03 0.21
N THR A 260 11.70 -22.47 1.20
CA THR A 260 12.44 -21.22 1.06
C THR A 260 13.93 -21.53 1.26
N SER A 261 14.73 -21.17 0.26
CA SER A 261 16.18 -21.40 0.26
C SER A 261 16.94 -20.09 0.48
N PRO A 262 17.54 -19.87 1.65
CA PRO A 262 18.44 -18.74 1.87
C PRO A 262 19.78 -18.99 1.18
N GLN A 263 20.29 -17.94 0.52
CA GLN A 263 21.57 -17.95 -0.18
C GLN A 263 22.42 -16.76 0.26
N VAL A 264 23.73 -16.96 0.31
CA VAL A 264 24.70 -15.90 0.62
C VAL A 264 25.77 -15.91 -0.47
N PHE A 265 25.84 -14.83 -1.23
CA PHE A 265 26.93 -14.61 -2.18
C PHE A 265 28.00 -13.73 -1.55
N THR A 266 29.24 -13.92 -1.96
CA THR A 266 30.36 -13.03 -1.65
C THR A 266 30.91 -12.47 -2.95
N ALA A 267 31.05 -11.15 -3.02
CA ALA A 267 31.54 -10.48 -4.22
C ALA A 267 32.49 -9.35 -3.86
N ALA A 268 33.61 -9.27 -4.56
CA ALA A 268 34.53 -8.14 -4.45
C ALA A 268 33.86 -6.89 -5.04
N GLN A 269 34.06 -5.74 -4.39
CA GLN A 269 33.53 -4.48 -4.83
C GLN A 269 34.62 -3.40 -4.84
N GLU A 270 34.90 -2.83 -6.01
CA GLU A 270 35.90 -1.78 -6.19
C GLU A 270 35.29 -0.37 -6.33
N ARG A 271 34.00 -0.27 -6.61
CA ARG A 271 33.26 0.99 -6.80
C ARG A 271 31.82 0.89 -6.29
N ASN A 272 31.20 2.03 -6.08
CA ASN A 272 29.75 2.07 -5.82
C ASN A 272 28.99 1.49 -7.03
N GLY A 273 27.93 0.74 -6.77
CA GLY A 273 27.15 0.12 -7.84
C GLY A 273 25.89 -0.56 -7.31
N VAL A 274 25.22 -1.28 -8.16
CA VAL A 274 23.98 -1.98 -7.84
C VAL A 274 24.19 -3.48 -7.98
N PHE A 275 23.95 -4.20 -6.90
CA PHE A 275 23.80 -5.66 -6.99
C PHE A 275 22.36 -6.01 -7.33
N THR A 276 22.20 -6.89 -8.31
CA THR A 276 20.91 -7.42 -8.71
C THR A 276 20.93 -8.93 -8.59
N VAL A 277 19.94 -9.47 -7.94
CA VAL A 277 19.69 -10.91 -7.89
C VAL A 277 18.56 -11.23 -8.84
N ARG A 278 18.71 -12.26 -9.68
CA ARG A 278 17.72 -12.66 -10.67
C ARG A 278 17.58 -14.18 -10.70
N ILE A 279 16.35 -14.66 -10.82
CA ILE A 279 16.03 -16.06 -11.09
C ILE A 279 15.54 -16.21 -12.53
N ASP A 280 15.98 -17.27 -13.20
CA ASP A 280 15.50 -17.64 -14.54
C ASP A 280 14.31 -18.60 -14.38
N ALA A 281 13.15 -18.04 -13.99
CA ALA A 281 11.92 -18.79 -13.79
C ALA A 281 10.91 -18.52 -14.92
N ARG A 282 10.23 -19.59 -15.36
CA ARG A 282 9.07 -19.50 -16.26
C ARG A 282 7.80 -19.72 -15.45
N ASP A 283 7.45 -18.74 -14.68
CA ASP A 283 6.32 -18.74 -13.77
C ASP A 283 5.24 -17.72 -14.16
N ASP A 284 4.24 -17.58 -13.30
CA ASP A 284 3.10 -16.73 -13.61
C ASP A 284 3.32 -15.26 -13.17
N LEU A 285 4.38 -14.93 -12.37
CA LEU A 285 4.65 -13.58 -11.87
C LEU A 285 6.10 -13.16 -12.11
N ALA A 286 6.34 -12.31 -13.09
CA ALA A 286 7.69 -11.85 -13.41
C ALA A 286 8.22 -10.73 -12.48
N ALA A 287 7.35 -10.08 -11.70
CA ALA A 287 7.71 -8.92 -10.90
C ALA A 287 8.63 -9.26 -9.71
N ASP A 288 8.61 -10.48 -9.18
CA ASP A 288 9.45 -10.93 -8.07
C ASP A 288 10.62 -11.83 -8.49
N ASN A 289 10.84 -11.98 -9.80
CA ASN A 289 11.95 -12.74 -10.36
C ASN A 289 13.28 -11.98 -10.34
N GLN A 290 13.26 -10.72 -9.93
CA GLN A 290 14.45 -9.88 -9.83
C GLN A 290 14.34 -8.94 -8.63
N ALA A 291 15.47 -8.70 -7.94
CA ALA A 291 15.56 -7.69 -6.90
C ALA A 291 16.93 -7.01 -6.95
N SER A 292 16.98 -5.70 -6.64
CA SER A 292 18.20 -4.90 -6.75
C SER A 292 18.46 -4.12 -5.46
N ILE A 293 19.74 -3.98 -5.10
CA ILE A 293 20.17 -3.23 -3.93
C ILE A 293 21.41 -2.40 -4.25
N VAL A 294 21.40 -1.13 -3.84
CA VAL A 294 22.56 -0.24 -3.98
C VAL A 294 23.62 -0.61 -2.96
N SER A 295 24.84 -0.81 -3.41
CA SER A 295 26.00 -1.00 -2.54
C SER A 295 26.95 0.19 -2.66
N LEU A 296 27.14 0.85 -1.53
CA LEU A 296 28.11 1.92 -1.40
C LEU A 296 29.40 1.37 -0.79
N LEU A 297 30.54 1.80 -1.32
CA LEU A 297 31.82 1.53 -0.65
C LEU A 297 31.84 2.24 0.70
N PRO A 298 32.42 1.62 1.74
CA PRO A 298 32.56 2.28 3.03
C PRO A 298 33.49 3.48 2.86
N ALA A 299 32.92 4.67 2.93
CA ALA A 299 33.72 5.87 3.04
C ALA A 299 34.27 5.99 4.47
N PRO A 300 35.49 6.55 4.66
CA PRO A 300 36.00 6.82 5.98
C PRO A 300 35.03 7.71 6.76
N VAL A 301 34.73 7.33 8.00
CA VAL A 301 33.94 8.18 8.90
C VAL A 301 34.81 9.36 9.31
N LYS A 302 34.39 10.57 8.94
CA LYS A 302 35.11 11.80 9.32
C LYS A 302 34.81 12.12 10.79
N VAL A 303 35.80 11.88 11.64
CA VAL A 303 35.67 12.09 13.09
C VAL A 303 36.50 13.28 13.52
N LYS A 304 35.87 14.23 14.24
CA LYS A 304 36.58 15.33 14.91
C LYS A 304 36.65 15.03 16.39
N LEU A 305 37.85 14.79 16.89
CA LEU A 305 38.13 14.70 18.31
C LEU A 305 38.50 16.08 18.88
N VAL A 306 37.70 16.57 19.81
CA VAL A 306 37.98 17.80 20.56
C VAL A 306 38.40 17.40 21.96
N SER A 307 39.71 17.51 22.24
CA SER A 307 40.29 17.05 23.49
C SER A 307 41.49 17.90 23.88
N ARG A 308 41.74 18.02 25.19
CA ARG A 308 42.95 18.65 25.74
C ARG A 308 44.16 17.76 25.69
N GLY A 309 43.99 16.47 25.29
CA GLY A 309 45.10 15.53 25.14
C GLY A 309 44.79 14.17 25.77
N ASN A 310 43.99 13.32 25.12
CA ASN A 310 43.66 11.97 25.55
C ASN A 310 44.21 10.95 24.53
N LEU A 311 45.43 10.49 24.78
CA LEU A 311 46.14 9.56 23.89
C LEU A 311 45.42 8.22 23.75
N TYR A 312 44.76 7.73 24.81
CA TYR A 312 44.04 6.45 24.78
C TYR A 312 42.82 6.55 23.84
N LEU A 313 42.05 7.64 23.96
CA LEU A 313 40.90 7.89 23.13
C LEU A 313 41.30 8.10 21.67
N GLU A 314 42.35 8.89 21.39
CA GLU A 314 42.89 9.07 20.06
C GLU A 314 43.27 7.75 19.39
N LYS A 315 44.04 6.89 20.12
CA LYS A 315 44.44 5.58 19.62
C LYS A 315 43.25 4.64 19.42
N ALA A 316 42.27 4.65 20.32
CA ALA A 316 41.04 3.86 20.19
C ALA A 316 40.24 4.27 18.96
N LEU A 317 40.07 5.57 18.71
CA LEU A 317 39.37 6.10 17.50
C LEU A 317 40.11 5.73 16.21
N ARG A 318 41.45 5.83 16.17
CA ARG A 318 42.26 5.39 15.02
C ARG A 318 42.18 3.89 14.77
N ALA A 319 41.99 3.10 15.82
CA ALA A 319 41.85 1.65 15.74
C ALA A 319 40.42 1.18 15.43
N ALA A 320 39.46 2.07 15.52
CA ALA A 320 38.03 1.77 15.31
C ALA A 320 37.64 1.42 13.86
N GLY A 321 38.60 1.28 12.95
CA GLY A 321 38.37 0.87 11.58
C GLY A 321 38.58 2.00 10.57
N ASN A 322 37.62 2.17 9.65
CA ASN A 322 37.72 3.16 8.55
C ASN A 322 37.36 4.57 9.06
N VAL A 323 38.28 5.20 9.81
CA VAL A 323 38.09 6.52 10.43
C VAL A 323 39.11 7.51 9.88
N ASP A 324 38.66 8.66 9.42
CA ASP A 324 39.47 9.85 9.13
C ASP A 324 39.42 10.77 10.35
N LEU A 325 40.45 10.73 11.19
CA LEU A 325 40.47 11.39 12.48
C LEU A 325 41.23 12.72 12.43
N THR A 326 40.49 13.79 12.71
CA THR A 326 41.07 15.14 12.96
C THR A 326 41.04 15.43 14.45
N VAL A 327 42.18 15.78 15.04
CA VAL A 327 42.30 16.14 16.46
C VAL A 327 42.45 17.66 16.61
N SER A 328 41.64 18.27 17.49
CA SER A 328 41.67 19.68 17.78
C SER A 328 41.49 19.93 19.28
N ARG A 329 41.91 21.08 19.76
CA ARG A 329 41.66 21.52 21.14
C ARG A 329 40.36 22.33 21.27
N GLU A 330 39.82 22.82 20.15
CA GLU A 330 38.60 23.64 20.09
C GLU A 330 37.66 23.08 19.05
N CYS A 331 36.35 23.23 19.29
CA CYS A 331 35.33 22.72 18.38
C CYS A 331 35.29 23.48 17.03
N GLY A 332 35.45 24.80 17.04
CA GLY A 332 35.40 25.65 15.85
C GLY A 332 34.11 25.53 15.02
N ASP A 333 33.89 26.47 14.10
CA ASP A 333 32.67 26.53 13.30
C ASP A 333 32.55 25.45 12.19
N ALA A 334 33.67 24.82 11.78
CA ALA A 334 33.72 23.81 10.73
C ALA A 334 33.33 22.40 11.22
N ALA A 335 32.70 22.27 12.38
CA ALA A 335 32.27 20.95 12.90
C ALA A 335 31.19 20.27 12.02
N GLU A 336 30.48 21.02 11.19
CA GLU A 336 29.43 20.49 10.28
C GLU A 336 29.99 19.64 9.11
N GLU A 337 31.29 19.71 8.83
CA GLU A 337 31.95 18.92 7.78
C GLU A 337 32.26 17.47 8.20
N TYR A 338 32.09 17.15 9.50
CA TYR A 338 32.36 15.84 10.08
C TYR A 338 31.09 15.01 10.22
N ASP A 339 31.23 13.70 10.15
CA ASP A 339 30.14 12.74 10.38
C ASP A 339 29.89 12.54 11.90
N LEU A 340 30.95 12.63 12.69
CA LEU A 340 30.96 12.41 14.13
C LEU A 340 31.87 13.42 14.83
N VAL A 341 31.39 14.01 15.90
CA VAL A 341 32.20 14.83 16.80
C VAL A 341 32.34 14.12 18.14
N VAL A 342 33.56 14.05 18.65
CA VAL A 342 33.88 13.50 19.98
C VAL A 342 34.32 14.67 20.85
N LEU A 343 33.57 14.95 21.91
CA LEU A 343 33.92 15.95 22.92
C LEU A 343 34.48 15.23 24.15
N ASP A 344 35.73 15.48 24.50
CA ASP A 344 36.44 14.87 25.61
C ASP A 344 36.79 15.95 26.65
N ASP A 345 35.98 16.06 27.68
CA ASP A 345 36.03 17.06 28.75
C ASP A 345 36.13 18.52 28.24
N VAL A 346 35.49 18.80 27.07
CA VAL A 346 35.46 20.14 26.45
C VAL A 346 34.04 20.50 26.16
N ILE A 347 33.59 21.66 26.73
CA ILE A 347 32.28 22.21 26.43
C ILE A 347 32.45 23.16 25.23
N PRO A 348 31.77 22.92 24.10
CA PRO A 348 31.88 23.75 22.94
C PRO A 348 31.08 25.04 23.12
N PRO A 349 31.54 26.21 22.57
CA PRO A 349 30.78 27.46 22.60
C PRO A 349 29.51 27.37 21.77
N VAL A 350 29.53 26.58 20.68
CA VAL A 350 28.37 26.25 19.83
C VAL A 350 28.31 24.73 19.72
N TRP A 351 27.13 24.15 20.01
CA TRP A 351 26.95 22.72 19.95
C TRP A 351 26.96 22.19 18.51
N PRO A 352 27.76 21.15 18.24
CA PRO A 352 27.85 20.59 16.88
C PRO A 352 26.54 19.88 16.49
N LYS A 353 26.19 19.96 15.20
CA LYS A 353 25.00 19.28 14.62
C LYS A 353 25.24 17.81 14.24
N PRO A 354 26.46 17.37 13.84
CA PRO A 354 26.76 15.96 13.60
C PRO A 354 26.47 15.08 14.81
N ASN A 355 26.44 13.75 14.59
CA ASN A 355 26.33 12.80 15.68
C ASN A 355 27.43 12.99 16.70
N LEU A 356 27.17 12.68 17.97
CA LEU A 356 28.01 13.15 19.06
C LEU A 356 28.34 12.03 20.05
N LEU A 357 29.63 11.91 20.37
CA LEU A 357 30.13 11.22 21.55
C LEU A 357 30.62 12.27 22.56
N ALA A 358 29.91 12.44 23.66
CA ALA A 358 30.23 13.42 24.70
C ALA A 358 30.73 12.70 25.95
N ILE A 359 31.96 12.99 26.34
CA ILE A 359 32.66 12.39 27.50
C ILE A 359 32.86 13.46 28.56
N HIS A 360 32.30 13.27 29.73
CA HIS A 360 32.38 14.18 30.88
C HIS A 360 31.92 15.62 30.55
N VAL A 361 30.88 15.75 29.74
CA VAL A 361 30.36 17.06 29.28
C VAL A 361 28.92 17.24 29.73
N GLY A 362 28.65 18.30 30.46
CA GLY A 362 27.30 18.72 30.84
C GLY A 362 26.67 19.67 29.83
N ASN A 363 25.39 19.48 29.54
CA ASN A 363 24.60 20.37 28.69
C ASN A 363 23.20 20.59 29.31
N SER A 364 22.86 21.85 29.61
CA SER A 364 21.59 22.22 30.20
C SER A 364 20.37 21.91 29.30
N ASN A 365 20.56 21.75 28.00
CA ASN A 365 19.50 21.36 27.08
C ASN A 365 19.24 19.84 27.07
N TRP A 366 20.17 19.05 27.62
CA TRP A 366 20.04 17.60 27.71
C TRP A 366 19.46 17.14 29.02
N PHE A 367 19.73 17.87 30.11
CA PHE A 367 19.41 17.47 31.48
C PHE A 367 18.59 18.55 32.20
N ASP A 368 17.34 18.26 32.49
CA ASP A 368 16.36 19.21 33.07
C ASP A 368 16.73 19.68 34.49
N THR A 369 17.50 18.87 35.23
CA THR A 369 17.79 19.11 36.66
C THR A 369 19.20 19.58 36.96
N GLY A 370 20.00 19.85 35.90
CA GLY A 370 21.44 20.06 36.07
C GLY A 370 22.17 18.77 36.47
N TRP A 371 23.39 18.90 36.92
CA TRP A 371 24.22 17.76 37.35
C TRP A 371 25.02 18.13 38.60
N ALA A 372 25.29 17.09 39.44
CA ALA A 372 26.17 17.16 40.59
C ALA A 372 27.28 16.12 40.42
N THR A 373 28.39 16.29 41.10
CA THR A 373 29.47 15.31 41.08
C THR A 373 29.13 14.14 42.03
N VAL A 374 29.24 12.91 41.53
CA VAL A 374 29.13 11.66 42.32
C VAL A 374 30.49 11.01 42.40
N GLN A 375 31.00 10.80 43.63
CA GLN A 375 32.32 10.25 43.90
C GLN A 375 32.28 8.71 43.86
N ALA A 376 33.34 8.11 43.29
CA ALA A 376 33.60 6.68 43.23
C ALA A 376 32.37 5.82 42.82
N PRO A 377 31.71 6.14 41.71
CA PRO A 377 30.55 5.38 41.25
C PRO A 377 31.02 3.99 40.78
N THR A 378 30.23 2.96 41.10
CA THR A 378 30.45 1.60 40.59
C THR A 378 29.35 1.22 39.63
N ALA A 379 29.69 0.67 38.47
CA ALA A 379 28.73 0.12 37.54
C ALA A 379 28.02 -1.08 38.18
N VAL A 380 26.65 -1.01 38.24
CA VAL A 380 25.82 -2.04 38.88
C VAL A 380 25.08 -2.86 37.85
N ASP A 381 24.62 -2.21 36.80
CA ASP A 381 23.83 -2.84 35.72
C ASP A 381 24.17 -2.25 34.36
N TRP A 382 24.16 -3.12 33.32
CA TRP A 382 24.34 -2.68 31.94
C TRP A 382 23.59 -3.54 30.94
N LYS A 383 23.06 -2.89 29.87
CA LYS A 383 22.22 -3.51 28.83
C LYS A 383 23.07 -4.15 27.72
N ASN A 384 23.53 -5.38 27.94
CA ASN A 384 24.36 -6.14 26.98
C ASN A 384 23.69 -6.38 25.61
N THR A 385 22.37 -6.21 25.51
CA THR A 385 21.62 -6.35 24.24
C THR A 385 21.79 -5.15 23.31
N HIS A 386 22.25 -4.01 23.83
CA HIS A 386 22.43 -2.82 23.01
C HIS A 386 23.74 -2.91 22.18
N PRO A 387 23.73 -2.51 20.89
CA PRO A 387 24.91 -2.60 20.01
C PRO A 387 26.17 -1.95 20.59
N LEU A 388 26.06 -0.83 21.29
CA LEU A 388 27.18 -0.14 21.95
C LEU A 388 27.89 -1.00 23.00
N LEU A 389 27.16 -1.88 23.67
CA LEU A 389 27.72 -2.74 24.74
C LEU A 389 28.00 -4.16 24.27
N ARG A 390 28.00 -4.42 22.99
CA ARG A 390 28.32 -5.72 22.42
C ARG A 390 29.78 -6.09 22.74
N TYR A 391 29.97 -7.23 23.44
CA TYR A 391 31.25 -7.72 23.93
C TYR A 391 31.96 -6.82 24.96
N ILE A 392 31.21 -5.90 25.60
CA ILE A 392 31.75 -5.02 26.63
C ILE A 392 31.51 -5.61 28.00
N ASN A 393 32.58 -5.65 28.80
CA ASN A 393 32.53 -5.96 30.21
C ASN A 393 33.12 -4.77 30.98
N LEU A 394 32.38 -4.30 31.97
CA LEU A 394 32.75 -3.17 32.83
C LEU A 394 33.09 -3.61 34.27
N ASP A 395 33.21 -4.93 34.52
CA ASP A 395 33.64 -5.44 35.80
C ASP A 395 35.02 -4.89 36.20
N ASN A 396 35.14 -4.44 37.44
CA ASN A 396 36.39 -3.91 37.99
C ASN A 396 36.93 -2.65 37.27
N VAL A 397 36.06 -1.88 36.62
CA VAL A 397 36.40 -0.52 36.18
C VAL A 397 36.22 0.41 37.38
N ALA A 398 37.30 0.98 37.87
CA ALA A 398 37.28 2.02 38.90
C ALA A 398 37.10 3.37 38.21
N ILE A 399 36.18 4.19 38.73
CA ILE A 399 35.89 5.54 38.28
C ILE A 399 36.03 6.47 39.47
N ASP A 400 36.81 7.53 39.35
CA ASP A 400 37.04 8.46 40.47
C ASP A 400 35.78 9.32 40.74
N GLU A 401 35.22 9.91 39.69
CA GLU A 401 34.01 10.71 39.79
C GLU A 401 33.21 10.69 38.49
N THR A 402 31.90 11.00 38.56
CA THR A 402 30.98 11.14 37.44
C THR A 402 30.02 12.29 37.64
N LEU A 403 29.50 12.83 36.54
CA LEU A 403 28.37 13.77 36.55
C LEU A 403 27.09 13.00 36.89
N GLY A 404 26.47 13.32 38.03
CA GLY A 404 25.20 12.76 38.45
C GLY A 404 24.04 13.42 37.76
N VAL A 405 23.35 12.68 36.88
CA VAL A 405 22.21 13.17 36.08
C VAL A 405 21.03 12.22 36.22
N LYS A 406 19.83 12.71 35.92
CA LYS A 406 18.67 11.84 35.67
C LYS A 406 18.59 11.49 34.20
N THR A 407 18.22 10.25 33.89
CA THR A 407 18.04 9.79 32.51
C THR A 407 16.97 10.67 31.82
N PRO A 408 17.32 11.42 30.76
CA PRO A 408 16.38 12.27 30.06
C PRO A 408 15.46 11.45 29.13
N SER A 409 14.35 12.02 28.71
CA SER A 409 13.35 11.34 27.86
C SER A 409 13.86 10.95 26.46
N TRP A 410 14.90 11.62 25.97
CA TRP A 410 15.50 11.33 24.66
C TRP A 410 16.53 10.18 24.70
N ALA A 411 16.97 9.70 25.89
CA ALA A 411 18.03 8.72 26.02
C ALA A 411 17.60 7.50 26.84
N THR A 412 18.31 6.41 26.61
CA THR A 412 18.25 5.19 27.40
C THR A 412 19.53 5.04 28.21
N ALA A 413 19.40 4.73 29.50
CA ALA A 413 20.54 4.37 30.31
C ALA A 413 21.06 2.99 29.88
N LEU A 414 22.31 2.95 29.45
CA LEU A 414 23.00 1.75 29.01
C LEU A 414 23.83 1.12 30.13
N VAL A 415 24.47 1.94 30.96
CA VAL A 415 25.24 1.55 32.14
C VAL A 415 24.77 2.41 33.29
N GLU A 416 24.42 1.79 34.38
CA GLU A 416 23.89 2.45 35.58
C GLU A 416 24.78 2.19 36.81
N ALA A 417 24.98 3.24 37.60
CA ALA A 417 25.44 3.15 38.98
C ALA A 417 24.24 3.31 39.92
N GLN A 418 24.42 3.10 41.22
CA GLN A 418 23.32 3.18 42.21
C GLN A 418 22.61 4.53 42.23
N GLN A 419 23.31 5.62 41.90
CA GLN A 419 22.77 6.99 42.03
C GLN A 419 22.54 7.70 40.71
N THR A 420 23.19 7.24 39.61
CA THR A 420 23.23 7.95 38.33
C THR A 420 23.54 7.01 37.18
N PRO A 421 23.06 7.24 35.97
CA PRO A 421 23.56 6.57 34.79
C PRO A 421 25.00 7.01 34.51
N LEU A 422 25.84 6.05 34.07
CA LEU A 422 27.23 6.28 33.68
C LEU A 422 27.38 6.45 32.18
N ILE A 423 26.57 5.72 31.39
CA ILE A 423 26.55 5.81 29.92
C ILE A 423 25.10 5.88 29.46
N LEU A 424 24.80 6.90 28.65
CA LEU A 424 23.52 7.13 28.01
C LEU A 424 23.68 7.07 26.49
N ALA A 425 22.66 6.59 25.79
CA ALA A 425 22.57 6.72 24.34
C ALA A 425 21.13 7.00 23.91
N GLY A 426 20.97 7.81 22.90
CA GLY A 426 19.66 8.17 22.36
C GLY A 426 19.74 9.06 21.15
N GLU A 427 18.60 9.59 20.77
CA GLU A 427 18.44 10.48 19.62
C GLU A 427 17.65 11.74 20.04
N LEU A 428 18.22 12.90 19.78
CA LEU A 428 17.60 14.20 20.02
C LEU A 428 17.59 15.01 18.73
N ALA A 429 16.42 15.38 18.23
CA ALA A 429 16.26 16.19 17.00
C ALA A 429 17.05 15.61 15.79
N ARG A 430 17.02 14.30 15.58
CA ARG A 430 17.73 13.52 14.54
C ARG A 430 19.25 13.43 14.74
N GLN A 431 19.79 13.91 15.84
CA GLN A 431 21.18 13.73 16.22
C GLN A 431 21.30 12.54 17.18
N LYS A 432 22.11 11.55 16.83
CA LYS A 432 22.46 10.46 17.74
C LYS A 432 23.52 10.96 18.72
N ILE A 433 23.29 10.68 20.00
CA ILE A 433 24.16 11.12 21.09
C ILE A 433 24.49 9.91 21.94
N VAL A 434 25.78 9.71 22.16
CA VAL A 434 26.33 8.83 23.22
C VAL A 434 26.96 9.73 24.25
N TRP A 435 26.54 9.60 25.50
CA TRP A 435 27.06 10.38 26.60
C TRP A 435 27.70 9.47 27.66
N ILE A 436 28.89 9.83 28.09
CA ILE A 436 29.67 9.18 29.17
C ILE A 436 29.82 10.20 30.27
N GLY A 437 29.35 9.89 31.49
CA GLY A 437 29.25 10.84 32.60
C GLY A 437 30.57 11.12 33.28
N PHE A 438 31.61 10.35 33.03
CA PHE A 438 32.89 10.45 33.72
C PHE A 438 34.06 10.72 32.75
N ASP A 439 35.10 11.35 33.24
CA ASP A 439 36.34 11.49 32.51
C ASP A 439 37.04 10.14 32.39
N THR A 440 37.30 9.70 31.17
CA THR A 440 37.94 8.40 30.93
C THR A 440 39.36 8.36 31.47
N LEU A 441 40.07 9.50 31.54
CA LEU A 441 41.42 9.57 32.14
C LEU A 441 41.43 9.44 33.68
N GLN A 442 40.29 9.76 34.31
CA GLN A 442 40.05 9.60 35.74
C GLN A 442 39.37 8.24 36.05
N SER A 443 39.72 7.24 35.23
CA SER A 443 39.19 5.87 35.38
C SER A 443 40.24 4.85 34.95
N THR A 444 40.05 3.60 35.36
CA THR A 444 40.90 2.48 34.91
C THR A 444 40.42 1.88 33.58
N TRP A 445 39.34 2.43 32.98
CA TRP A 445 38.73 1.87 31.79
C TRP A 445 39.63 1.92 30.54
N PRO A 446 40.40 2.99 30.23
CA PRO A 446 41.30 3.01 29.07
C PRO A 446 42.38 1.92 29.09
N LEU A 447 42.65 1.33 30.24
CA LEU A 447 43.60 0.22 30.40
C LEU A 447 42.97 -1.16 30.17
N ARG A 448 41.67 -1.22 29.86
CA ARG A 448 40.91 -2.45 29.62
C ARG A 448 40.63 -2.63 28.13
N ILE A 449 40.56 -3.88 27.67
CA ILE A 449 40.21 -4.23 26.28
C ILE A 449 38.81 -3.73 25.92
N SER A 450 37.88 -3.65 26.88
CA SER A 450 36.53 -3.15 26.67
C SER A 450 36.48 -1.68 26.23
N PHE A 451 37.50 -0.86 26.52
CA PHE A 451 37.52 0.54 26.12
C PHE A 451 37.63 0.74 24.59
N PRO A 452 38.69 0.27 23.89
CA PRO A 452 38.77 0.41 22.45
C PRO A 452 37.62 -0.32 21.74
N MET A 453 37.10 -1.43 22.27
CA MET A 453 35.92 -2.09 21.72
C MET A 453 34.67 -1.22 21.82
N PHE A 454 34.46 -0.56 22.96
CA PHE A 454 33.33 0.39 23.11
C PHE A 454 33.48 1.56 22.16
N ILE A 455 34.66 2.13 22.01
CA ILE A 455 34.89 3.24 21.08
C ILE A 455 34.63 2.81 19.63
N ALA A 456 35.01 1.60 19.23
CA ALA A 456 34.69 1.04 17.91
C ALA A 456 33.18 0.87 17.74
N ASN A 457 32.48 0.29 18.71
CA ASN A 457 31.02 0.17 18.69
C ASN A 457 30.32 1.54 18.64
N ALA A 458 30.89 2.55 19.34
CA ALA A 458 30.34 3.91 19.35
C ALA A 458 30.51 4.60 17.99
N VAL A 459 31.66 4.44 17.34
CA VAL A 459 31.87 4.94 15.97
C VAL A 459 30.90 4.27 15.00
N ASP A 460 30.73 2.97 15.05
CA ASP A 460 29.81 2.23 14.18
C ASP A 460 28.35 2.66 14.41
N TRP A 461 27.93 2.79 15.67
CA TRP A 461 26.55 3.17 16.00
C TRP A 461 26.23 4.63 15.64
N LEU A 462 27.20 5.52 15.81
CA LEU A 462 27.09 6.95 15.50
C LEU A 462 27.34 7.25 14.00
N ASN A 463 27.87 6.28 13.24
CA ASN A 463 28.15 6.47 11.82
C ASN A 463 26.85 6.69 11.03
N PRO A 464 26.61 7.86 10.43
CA PRO A 464 25.41 8.11 9.63
C PRO A 464 25.40 7.30 8.33
N GLN A 465 26.54 6.74 7.92
CA GLN A 465 26.65 5.98 6.67
C GLN A 465 26.28 4.50 6.85
N ALA A 466 26.26 3.97 8.07
CA ALA A 466 25.93 2.57 8.35
C ALA A 466 24.51 2.16 7.88
N THR A 467 23.60 3.12 7.76
CA THR A 467 22.23 2.90 7.31
C THR A 467 21.96 3.44 5.90
N LYS A 468 22.91 4.06 5.22
CA LYS A 468 22.68 4.69 3.91
C LYS A 468 22.28 3.68 2.83
N SER A 469 22.94 2.53 2.76
CA SER A 469 22.62 1.51 1.74
C SER A 469 21.21 0.95 1.90
N SER A 470 20.75 0.71 3.13
CA SER A 470 19.38 0.24 3.39
C SER A 470 18.32 1.31 3.12
N GLN A 471 18.66 2.60 3.28
CA GLN A 471 17.77 3.71 2.94
C GLN A 471 17.63 3.94 1.43
N LEU A 472 18.53 3.34 0.62
CA LEU A 472 18.49 3.41 -0.84
C LEU A 472 17.70 2.26 -1.47
N MET A 473 17.01 1.47 -0.67
CA MET A 473 16.07 0.44 -1.12
C MET A 473 14.71 0.67 -0.46
N VAL A 474 13.65 0.67 -1.24
CA VAL A 474 12.27 0.81 -0.79
C VAL A 474 11.40 -0.28 -1.41
N HIS A 475 10.31 -0.63 -0.74
CA HIS A 475 9.31 -1.52 -1.32
C HIS A 475 8.40 -0.76 -2.30
N GLY A 476 7.88 -1.46 -3.28
CA GLY A 476 6.94 -0.90 -4.25
C GLY A 476 5.77 -0.20 -3.55
N GLY A 477 5.49 1.06 -3.94
CA GLY A 477 4.44 1.89 -3.35
C GLY A 477 4.84 2.63 -2.06
N GLU A 478 6.01 2.36 -1.48
CA GLU A 478 6.52 3.15 -0.37
C GLU A 478 7.26 4.40 -0.86
N PRO A 479 7.06 5.57 -0.24
CA PRO A 479 7.73 6.77 -0.67
C PRO A 479 9.24 6.69 -0.38
N PHE A 480 10.06 6.94 -1.39
CA PHE A 480 11.49 7.15 -1.21
C PHE A 480 11.72 8.52 -0.56
N ARG A 481 12.56 8.55 0.48
CA ARG A 481 12.90 9.75 1.26
C ARG A 481 14.39 10.00 1.20
N TYR A 482 14.77 11.20 0.80
CA TYR A 482 16.17 11.60 0.72
C TYR A 482 16.40 12.93 1.45
N ALA A 483 17.23 12.89 2.50
CA ALA A 483 17.57 14.07 3.28
C ALA A 483 18.55 14.97 2.50
N LEU A 484 18.25 16.27 2.44
CA LEU A 484 19.10 17.27 1.83
C LEU A 484 20.00 17.92 2.86
N THR A 485 21.28 18.07 2.53
CA THR A 485 22.23 18.86 3.35
C THR A 485 21.98 20.36 3.21
N GLN A 486 21.52 20.80 2.03
CA GLN A 486 21.16 22.17 1.72
C GLN A 486 19.85 22.20 0.92
N PRO A 487 19.04 23.28 1.03
CA PRO A 487 17.84 23.43 0.22
C PRO A 487 18.17 23.34 -1.27
N ALA A 488 17.36 22.61 -2.03
CA ALA A 488 17.51 22.44 -3.47
C ALA A 488 16.32 23.07 -4.21
N ALA A 489 16.59 23.89 -5.22
CA ALA A 489 15.56 24.52 -6.03
C ALA A 489 14.79 23.51 -6.88
N ALA A 490 15.47 22.48 -7.38
CA ALA A 490 14.87 21.40 -8.18
C ALA A 490 15.63 20.10 -7.98
N ALA A 491 14.88 19.00 -8.15
CA ALA A 491 15.42 17.65 -8.22
C ALA A 491 14.75 16.90 -9.39
N GLU A 492 15.47 16.02 -10.05
CA GLU A 492 14.95 15.19 -11.14
C GLU A 492 15.06 13.71 -10.76
N VAL A 493 13.95 12.98 -10.84
CA VAL A 493 13.94 11.52 -10.69
C VAL A 493 13.77 10.88 -12.07
N THR A 494 14.70 10.04 -12.45
CA THR A 494 14.58 9.17 -13.64
C THR A 494 14.11 7.80 -13.19
N MET A 495 12.96 7.35 -13.72
CA MET A 495 12.34 6.07 -13.41
C MET A 495 12.95 4.93 -14.27
N PRO A 496 12.71 3.65 -13.95
CA PRO A 496 13.25 2.51 -14.69
C PRO A 496 12.85 2.47 -16.17
N ASP A 497 11.69 3.05 -16.51
CA ASP A 497 11.21 3.17 -17.90
C ASP A 497 11.79 4.37 -18.68
N GLY A 498 12.75 5.11 -18.07
CA GLY A 498 13.34 6.31 -18.63
C GLY A 498 12.49 7.59 -18.46
N THR A 499 11.30 7.48 -17.88
CA THR A 499 10.45 8.66 -17.59
C THR A 499 11.11 9.53 -16.53
N LYS A 500 11.07 10.85 -16.74
CA LYS A 500 11.65 11.84 -15.82
C LYS A 500 10.55 12.60 -15.10
N ARG A 501 10.75 12.80 -13.80
CA ARG A 501 9.88 13.62 -12.94
C ARG A 501 10.69 14.71 -12.28
N THR A 502 10.26 15.95 -12.45
CA THR A 502 10.87 17.10 -11.77
C THR A 502 10.12 17.38 -10.48
N LEU A 503 10.87 17.48 -9.39
CA LEU A 503 10.39 17.83 -8.06
C LEU A 503 10.91 19.20 -7.68
N THR A 504 10.09 19.98 -6.99
CA THR A 504 10.47 21.31 -6.47
C THR A 504 10.41 21.27 -4.94
N PRO A 505 11.51 20.87 -4.27
CA PRO A 505 11.52 20.73 -2.81
C PRO A 505 11.31 22.07 -2.08
N GLY A 506 11.66 23.21 -2.70
CA GLY A 506 11.61 24.51 -2.07
C GLY A 506 12.55 24.59 -0.86
N ASP A 507 12.02 25.06 0.27
CA ASP A 507 12.77 25.15 1.53
C ASP A 507 12.80 23.83 2.32
N ALA A 508 12.23 22.75 1.77
CA ALA A 508 12.23 21.44 2.43
C ALA A 508 13.66 20.88 2.50
N ARG A 509 13.99 20.30 3.64
CA ARG A 509 15.27 19.60 3.85
C ARG A 509 15.21 18.11 3.50
N GLU A 510 14.12 17.67 2.89
CA GLU A 510 13.89 16.28 2.50
C GLU A 510 13.15 16.25 1.17
N ILE A 511 13.59 15.38 0.27
CA ILE A 511 12.85 15.02 -0.94
C ILE A 511 12.03 13.77 -0.63
N VAL A 512 10.74 13.83 -0.93
CA VAL A 512 9.84 12.69 -0.83
C VAL A 512 9.32 12.38 -2.23
N PHE A 513 9.62 11.19 -2.73
CA PHE A 513 9.15 10.71 -4.02
C PHE A 513 8.21 9.52 -3.83
N GLY A 514 6.95 9.66 -4.22
CA GLY A 514 5.90 8.65 -4.00
C GLY A 514 5.54 7.82 -5.23
N GLU A 515 6.06 8.14 -6.44
CA GLU A 515 5.76 7.36 -7.66
C GLU A 515 6.67 6.11 -7.76
N THR A 516 6.70 5.29 -6.73
CA THR A 516 7.50 4.05 -6.61
C THR A 516 6.68 2.80 -6.95
N GLY A 517 5.64 2.94 -7.75
CA GLY A 517 4.75 1.84 -8.13
C GLY A 517 5.35 0.85 -9.14
N LYS A 518 6.53 1.12 -9.69
CA LYS A 518 7.24 0.20 -10.58
C LYS A 518 8.56 -0.22 -9.96
N GLN A 519 8.84 -1.49 -10.03
CA GLN A 519 10.11 -2.07 -9.61
C GLN A 519 11.26 -1.66 -10.53
N GLY A 520 12.47 -1.53 -9.97
CA GLY A 520 13.67 -1.29 -10.73
C GLY A 520 14.61 -0.27 -10.10
N ILE A 521 15.54 0.21 -10.89
CA ILE A 521 16.59 1.15 -10.47
C ILE A 521 16.16 2.56 -10.86
N TYR A 522 16.16 3.45 -9.89
CA TYR A 522 15.81 4.86 -10.01
C TYR A 522 17.04 5.73 -9.80
N HIS A 523 17.11 6.86 -10.48
CA HIS A 523 18.17 7.85 -10.32
C HIS A 523 17.59 9.19 -9.91
N LEU A 524 17.97 9.67 -8.73
CA LEU A 524 17.63 10.99 -8.23
C LEU A 524 18.82 11.93 -8.43
N ARG A 525 18.63 12.97 -9.21
CA ARG A 525 19.63 14.06 -9.40
C ARG A 525 19.20 15.29 -8.62
N VAL A 526 20.11 15.79 -7.77
CA VAL A 526 19.92 17.01 -6.99
C VAL A 526 21.15 17.90 -7.18
N GLY A 527 21.02 18.91 -8.02
CA GLY A 527 22.17 19.73 -8.41
C GLY A 527 23.24 18.88 -9.11
N THR A 528 24.42 18.77 -8.51
CA THR A 528 25.54 17.94 -9.00
C THR A 528 25.55 16.53 -8.41
N ASN A 529 24.69 16.24 -7.44
CA ASN A 529 24.66 14.93 -6.77
C ASN A 529 23.71 13.99 -7.49
N ASP A 530 24.20 12.81 -7.87
CA ASP A 530 23.42 11.70 -8.38
C ASP A 530 23.29 10.62 -7.31
N VAL A 531 22.06 10.24 -6.99
CA VAL A 531 21.73 9.20 -6.01
C VAL A 531 20.93 8.12 -6.70
N THR A 532 21.42 6.89 -6.65
CA THR A 532 20.71 5.72 -7.14
C THR A 532 19.95 5.08 -5.98
N PHE A 533 18.69 4.69 -6.21
CA PHE A 533 17.91 3.89 -5.27
C PHE A 533 17.14 2.80 -6.00
N CYS A 534 16.77 1.75 -5.29
CA CYS A 534 16.08 0.60 -5.86
C CYS A 534 14.69 0.45 -5.26
N VAL A 535 13.75 0.07 -6.11
CA VAL A 535 12.39 -0.31 -5.70
C VAL A 535 12.20 -1.79 -6.02
N ASN A 536 11.76 -2.57 -5.05
CA ASN A 536 11.55 -4.01 -5.18
C ASN A 536 10.20 -4.44 -4.63
N VAL A 537 9.72 -5.60 -5.03
CA VAL A 537 8.55 -6.26 -4.43
C VAL A 537 8.94 -6.83 -3.06
N LEU A 538 9.84 -7.81 -3.01
CA LEU A 538 10.38 -8.47 -1.80
C LEU A 538 9.30 -8.76 -0.71
N ASP A 539 8.15 -9.25 -1.13
CA ASP A 539 7.03 -9.56 -0.26
C ASP A 539 6.55 -11.01 -0.50
N ALA A 540 6.73 -11.86 0.50
CA ALA A 540 6.33 -13.26 0.43
C ALA A 540 4.81 -13.45 0.29
N ALA A 541 3.99 -12.48 0.75
CA ALA A 541 2.54 -12.57 0.60
C ALA A 541 2.11 -12.30 -0.85
N GLU A 542 2.75 -11.32 -1.53
CA GLU A 542 2.53 -11.03 -2.95
C GLU A 542 3.10 -12.12 -3.86
N SER A 543 4.28 -12.67 -3.52
CA SER A 543 4.88 -13.78 -4.25
C SER A 543 4.08 -15.07 -4.13
N ASN A 544 3.31 -15.23 -3.06
CA ASN A 544 2.40 -16.37 -2.91
C ASN A 544 1.13 -16.15 -3.72
N THR A 545 1.21 -16.43 -5.00
CA THR A 545 0.12 -16.24 -5.97
C THR A 545 -1.04 -17.24 -5.83
N LYS A 546 -1.12 -18.01 -4.73
CA LYS A 546 -2.24 -18.93 -4.48
C LYS A 546 -3.52 -18.15 -4.21
N PRO A 547 -4.53 -18.19 -5.11
CA PRO A 547 -5.78 -17.48 -4.89
C PRO A 547 -6.51 -18.01 -3.66
N ARG A 548 -6.98 -17.11 -2.79
CA ARG A 548 -7.72 -17.49 -1.58
C ARG A 548 -9.20 -17.59 -1.87
N GLU A 549 -9.80 -18.71 -1.44
CA GLU A 549 -11.26 -18.92 -1.56
C GLU A 549 -12.03 -18.06 -0.54
N GLU A 550 -11.39 -17.77 0.58
CA GLU A 550 -11.98 -17.06 1.70
C GLU A 550 -11.03 -15.98 2.20
N LEU A 551 -11.58 -14.84 2.59
CA LEU A 551 -10.87 -13.75 3.23
C LEU A 551 -11.40 -13.56 4.65
N GLU A 552 -10.50 -13.52 5.61
CA GLU A 552 -10.81 -13.20 7.00
C GLU A 552 -10.82 -11.68 7.18
N LEU A 553 -12.01 -11.10 7.38
CA LEU A 553 -12.20 -9.68 7.65
C LEU A 553 -12.43 -9.45 9.14
N GLY A 554 -11.42 -8.90 9.83
CA GLY A 554 -11.48 -8.76 11.29
C GLY A 554 -11.41 -10.11 12.01
N LYS A 555 -11.74 -10.13 13.29
CA LYS A 555 -11.54 -11.32 14.15
C LYS A 555 -12.59 -12.42 13.97
N PHE A 556 -13.74 -12.14 13.34
CA PHE A 556 -14.90 -13.04 13.37
C PHE A 556 -15.68 -13.16 12.05
N ASN A 557 -15.30 -12.47 10.99
CA ASN A 557 -16.02 -12.46 9.73
C ASN A 557 -15.17 -13.04 8.60
N THR A 558 -15.63 -14.16 8.06
CA THR A 558 -15.07 -14.78 6.85
C THR A 558 -16.00 -14.51 5.68
N ILE A 559 -15.48 -14.01 4.58
CA ILE A 559 -16.21 -13.89 3.32
C ILE A 559 -15.67 -14.90 2.31
N SER A 560 -16.59 -15.66 1.71
CA SER A 560 -16.25 -16.61 0.66
C SER A 560 -16.39 -15.96 -0.72
N ALA A 561 -15.63 -16.48 -1.68
CA ALA A 561 -15.68 -16.05 -3.06
C ALA A 561 -17.10 -16.23 -3.65
N THR A 562 -17.64 -15.18 -4.24
CA THR A 562 -18.97 -15.17 -4.84
C THR A 562 -18.86 -15.17 -6.35
N GLN A 563 -19.42 -16.18 -7.01
CA GLN A 563 -19.55 -16.14 -8.47
C GLN A 563 -20.61 -15.10 -8.87
N MET A 564 -20.32 -14.26 -9.85
CA MET A 564 -21.29 -13.32 -10.40
C MET A 564 -22.53 -14.08 -10.91
N ARG A 565 -23.64 -14.00 -10.19
CA ARG A 565 -24.93 -14.42 -10.72
C ARG A 565 -25.44 -13.34 -11.70
N ARG A 566 -25.85 -13.79 -12.88
CA ARG A 566 -26.42 -12.94 -13.95
C ARG A 566 -27.52 -12.06 -13.39
N SER A 567 -27.47 -10.77 -13.75
CA SER A 567 -28.43 -9.73 -13.35
C SER A 567 -29.86 -10.04 -13.77
N ASN A 568 -30.81 -9.50 -13.00
CA ASN A 568 -32.25 -9.56 -13.27
C ASN A 568 -32.58 -9.10 -14.69
N VAL A 569 -33.35 -9.94 -15.40
CA VAL A 569 -33.86 -9.59 -16.73
C VAL A 569 -35.17 -8.82 -16.55
N ASP A 570 -35.15 -7.55 -16.92
CA ASP A 570 -36.34 -6.70 -16.94
C ASP A 570 -37.36 -7.21 -18.01
N LEU A 571 -38.53 -7.64 -17.59
CA LEU A 571 -39.58 -8.16 -18.50
C LEU A 571 -40.42 -7.08 -19.15
N TRP A 572 -40.37 -5.84 -18.67
CA TRP A 572 -41.24 -4.76 -19.15
C TRP A 572 -41.15 -4.50 -20.66
N ARG A 573 -39.97 -4.68 -21.27
CA ARG A 573 -39.74 -4.51 -22.70
C ARG A 573 -40.52 -5.51 -23.53
N TRP A 574 -40.57 -6.76 -23.10
CA TRP A 574 -41.32 -7.80 -23.78
C TRP A 574 -42.82 -7.62 -23.60
N ILE A 575 -43.27 -7.15 -22.43
CA ILE A 575 -44.66 -6.83 -22.15
C ILE A 575 -45.13 -5.63 -22.99
N ALA A 576 -44.31 -4.59 -23.11
CA ALA A 576 -44.57 -3.44 -23.94
C ALA A 576 -44.66 -3.82 -25.43
N ALA A 577 -43.75 -4.69 -25.91
CA ALA A 577 -43.81 -5.23 -27.27
C ALA A 577 -45.08 -6.04 -27.52
N GLY A 578 -45.51 -6.85 -26.54
CA GLY A 578 -46.80 -7.56 -26.57
C GLY A 578 -48.00 -6.60 -26.65
N GLY A 579 -47.95 -5.52 -25.87
CA GLY A 579 -48.99 -4.47 -25.94
C GLY A 579 -49.07 -3.79 -27.31
N LEU A 580 -47.92 -3.51 -27.92
CA LEU A 580 -47.88 -2.94 -29.27
C LEU A 580 -48.43 -3.91 -30.33
N ALA A 581 -48.14 -5.20 -30.20
CA ALA A 581 -48.71 -6.23 -31.09
C ALA A 581 -50.24 -6.34 -30.97
N VAL A 582 -50.78 -6.26 -29.74
CA VAL A 582 -52.23 -6.23 -29.49
C VAL A 582 -52.87 -4.97 -30.14
N LEU A 583 -52.22 -3.82 -30.06
CA LEU A 583 -52.69 -2.58 -30.67
C LEU A 583 -52.69 -2.64 -32.20
N MET A 584 -51.66 -3.23 -32.80
CA MET A 584 -51.62 -3.51 -34.25
C MET A 584 -52.73 -4.47 -34.69
N PHE A 585 -52.99 -5.52 -33.89
CA PHE A 585 -54.04 -6.48 -34.17
C PHE A 585 -55.44 -5.85 -34.02
N GLU A 586 -55.68 -4.98 -33.02
CA GLU A 586 -56.92 -4.21 -32.86
C GLU A 586 -57.16 -3.32 -34.07
N TRP A 587 -56.14 -2.58 -34.53
CA TRP A 587 -56.20 -1.72 -35.69
C TRP A 587 -56.58 -2.52 -36.96
N TRP A 588 -55.88 -3.67 -37.20
CA TRP A 588 -56.15 -4.55 -38.34
C TRP A 588 -57.56 -5.13 -38.27
N PHE A 589 -58.03 -5.60 -37.12
CA PHE A 589 -59.37 -6.17 -36.91
C PHE A 589 -60.45 -5.14 -37.10
N TYR A 590 -60.24 -3.90 -36.68
CA TYR A 590 -61.13 -2.80 -36.86
C TYR A 590 -61.31 -2.48 -38.35
N HIS A 591 -60.26 -2.34 -39.14
CA HIS A 591 -60.27 -2.05 -40.55
C HIS A 591 -60.93 -3.15 -41.41
N ARG A 592 -60.70 -4.41 -41.04
CA ARG A 592 -61.32 -5.56 -41.74
C ARG A 592 -62.85 -5.65 -41.53
N ARG A 593 -63.36 -5.01 -40.52
CA ARG A 593 -64.79 -5.02 -40.17
C ARG A 593 -65.53 -3.81 -40.74
N THR A 594 -64.86 -2.79 -41.21
CA THR A 594 -65.36 -1.56 -41.79
C THR A 594 -65.16 -1.49 -43.31
N ALA A 595 -64.39 -2.39 -43.90
CA ALA A 595 -64.33 -2.70 -45.33
C ALA A 595 -65.34 -3.81 -45.65
#